data_2665cc6e01c35cccf699d11070bcb2b4
#
_entry.id   2665cc6e01c35cccf699d11070bcb2b4
#
_cell.length_a   1.000
_cell.length_b   1.000
_cell.length_c   1.000
_cell.angle_alpha   90.00
_cell.angle_beta   90.00
_cell.angle_gamma   90.00
#
_symmetry.space_group_name_H-M   'P 1'
#
loop_
_entity.id
_entity.type
_entity.pdbx_description
1 polymer ?
#
loop_
_entity_poly.entity_id
_entity_poly.type
_entity_poly.pdbx_seq_one_letter_code
_entity_poly.pdbx_strand_id
1 'polypeptide(L)'
;MGPPDFTDSAVEKPQDSGHSLGAGPWGRRGVLSPRSAPSVEGPRPGLELLRVVGDGSHRNSLPGLCRGPWDHLQAEVVPKPSIWAKPGPMITRGSPVTLWCQGSLQATAYTLYRERAPEPWVTRITPNFSSKTSFHIESSSSQHAGLYECAYYTTEHKLSERSDPLLLVVTGVDRAPSLSAQPSPVVASGGSMSLVCRSQDTSGTFHLLKEGGADPPRHMEPQSRSNAESTYAQATFPVGPVNSSHGGTYRCYGSSRSHPNQWSHPSDPLHLAFTDYTLENLIRMGMAGLVLVVLGVLLFQARNSPGRIHDAART
;
A
#
# COMPACT_ATOMS: atom_id res chain seq x y z
N MET A 1 -29.14 -3.80 -38.80
CA MET A 1 -29.20 -2.45 -38.28
C MET A 1 -28.24 -2.41 -37.11
N GLY A 2 -27.00 -2.00 -37.34
CA GLY A 2 -25.94 -1.87 -36.33
C GLY A 2 -25.93 -0.45 -35.76
N PRO A 3 -25.43 -0.26 -34.52
CA PRO A 3 -25.30 1.06 -33.91
C PRO A 3 -24.13 1.83 -34.54
N PRO A 4 -24.16 3.17 -34.48
CA PRO A 4 -23.19 4.00 -35.17
C PRO A 4 -21.86 4.11 -34.45
N ASP A 5 -20.79 4.07 -35.23
CA ASP A 5 -19.43 4.41 -34.91
C ASP A 5 -19.30 5.87 -34.46
N PHE A 6 -18.70 6.09 -33.29
CA PHE A 6 -18.20 7.41 -32.88
C PHE A 6 -16.76 7.55 -33.37
N THR A 7 -16.58 8.23 -34.49
CA THR A 7 -15.30 8.66 -34.99
C THR A 7 -14.76 9.83 -34.15
N ASP A 8 -13.54 9.64 -33.72
CA ASP A 8 -12.63 10.58 -33.07
C ASP A 8 -12.42 11.82 -33.95
N SER A 9 -12.74 12.99 -33.43
CA SER A 9 -12.37 14.26 -34.05
C SER A 9 -11.06 14.74 -33.45
N ALA A 10 -9.98 14.57 -34.22
CA ALA A 10 -8.67 15.13 -33.95
C ALA A 10 -8.74 16.66 -33.86
N VAL A 11 -8.35 17.21 -32.73
CA VAL A 11 -8.03 18.64 -32.57
C VAL A 11 -6.56 18.85 -32.85
N GLU A 12 -6.33 19.52 -33.96
CA GLU A 12 -5.04 19.95 -34.51
C GLU A 12 -4.34 20.96 -33.56
N LYS A 13 -3.07 20.71 -33.24
CA LYS A 13 -2.19 21.64 -32.53
C LYS A 13 -1.67 22.71 -33.49
N PRO A 14 -1.56 23.99 -33.07
CA PRO A 14 -0.82 24.98 -33.83
C PRO A 14 0.70 24.73 -33.74
N GLN A 15 1.34 24.72 -34.91
CA GLN A 15 2.80 24.78 -35.05
C GLN A 15 3.28 26.18 -34.64
N ASP A 16 4.24 26.21 -33.74
CA ASP A 16 4.98 27.44 -33.44
C ASP A 16 6.34 27.39 -34.17
N SER A 17 6.49 28.40 -35.00
CA SER A 17 7.64 28.58 -35.91
C SER A 17 8.83 29.15 -35.13
N GLY A 18 9.98 28.51 -35.34
CA GLY A 18 11.24 28.91 -34.75
C GLY A 18 11.76 30.27 -35.23
N HIS A 19 12.41 30.97 -34.31
CA HIS A 19 13.47 31.92 -34.62
C HIS A 19 14.65 31.75 -33.67
N SER A 20 15.72 31.30 -34.28
CA SER A 20 17.08 31.28 -33.75
C SER A 20 17.65 32.71 -33.72
N LEU A 21 18.22 33.15 -32.63
CA LEU A 21 19.30 34.18 -32.62
C LEU A 21 20.13 34.06 -31.31
N GLY A 22 21.38 33.72 -31.45
CA GLY A 22 22.48 34.56 -31.01
C GLY A 22 23.12 34.23 -29.67
N ALA A 23 24.23 33.54 -29.72
CA ALA A 23 25.19 33.38 -28.61
C ALA A 23 25.90 34.67 -28.23
N GLY A 24 26.22 34.83 -26.95
CA GLY A 24 27.22 35.78 -26.46
C GLY A 24 27.51 35.55 -24.97
N PRO A 25 28.80 35.56 -24.56
CA PRO A 25 29.26 34.99 -23.31
C PRO A 25 29.51 36.04 -22.20
N TRP A 26 29.94 35.55 -21.03
CA TRP A 26 30.52 36.23 -19.87
C TRP A 26 29.62 36.48 -18.66
N GLY A 27 30.07 35.92 -17.56
CA GLY A 27 29.77 36.43 -16.24
C GLY A 27 29.75 35.42 -15.11
N ARG A 28 30.92 34.96 -14.61
CA ARG A 28 31.07 34.41 -13.27
C ARG A 28 30.82 35.48 -12.23
N ARG A 29 30.05 35.19 -11.20
CA ARG A 29 30.14 35.62 -9.78
C ARG A 29 28.85 35.23 -9.11
N GLY A 30 28.86 34.51 -8.02
CA GLY A 30 29.12 34.82 -6.67
C GLY A 30 28.16 34.00 -5.84
N VAL A 31 28.69 33.09 -5.05
CA VAL A 31 28.01 32.36 -3.99
C VAL A 31 27.53 33.36 -2.94
N LEU A 32 26.23 33.44 -2.69
CA LEU A 32 25.68 34.09 -1.50
C LEU A 32 24.70 33.14 -0.84
N SER A 33 25.09 32.66 0.35
CA SER A 33 24.24 32.01 1.33
C SER A 33 23.04 32.90 1.69
N PRO A 34 21.83 32.35 1.83
CA PRO A 34 20.75 33.08 2.46
C PRO A 34 20.90 33.01 3.98
N ARG A 35 21.00 34.20 4.55
CA ARG A 35 20.93 34.48 6.00
C ARG A 35 19.56 34.09 6.55
N SER A 36 19.61 33.52 7.76
CA SER A 36 18.50 33.27 8.66
C SER A 36 17.61 34.51 8.83
N ALA A 37 16.30 34.37 8.62
CA ALA A 37 15.30 35.35 9.03
C ALA A 37 14.90 35.13 10.51
N PRO A 38 14.63 36.20 11.28
CA PRO A 38 14.30 36.12 12.67
C PRO A 38 12.85 35.69 12.88
N SER A 39 12.66 34.83 13.90
CA SER A 39 11.38 34.41 14.44
C SER A 39 10.63 35.61 15.03
N VAL A 40 9.44 35.89 14.52
CA VAL A 40 8.48 36.82 15.14
C VAL A 40 7.57 36.00 16.05
N GLU A 41 7.79 36.14 17.34
CA GLU A 41 6.88 35.68 18.39
C GLU A 41 5.64 36.58 18.41
N GLY A 42 4.47 36.03 18.09
CA GLY A 42 3.18 36.66 18.25
C GLY A 42 2.60 36.42 19.65
N PRO A 43 1.86 37.38 20.24
CA PRO A 43 1.43 37.31 21.63
C PRO A 43 0.29 36.29 21.85
N ARG A 44 0.41 35.51 22.88
CA ARG A 44 -0.63 34.62 23.43
C ARG A 44 -1.77 35.47 24.03
N PRO A 45 -3.04 35.15 23.80
CA PRO A 45 -4.13 35.78 24.52
C PRO A 45 -4.23 35.18 25.94
N GLY A 46 -3.97 36.03 26.92
CA GLY A 46 -4.19 35.73 28.33
C GLY A 46 -5.68 35.65 28.63
N LEU A 47 -6.06 34.61 29.37
CA LEU A 47 -7.35 34.50 30.02
C LEU A 47 -7.35 35.47 31.24
N GLU A 48 -8.03 36.60 31.11
CA GLU A 48 -8.31 37.48 32.22
C GLU A 48 -9.69 37.13 32.82
N LEU A 49 -9.65 36.61 34.03
CA LEU A 49 -10.81 36.30 34.86
C LEU A 49 -11.38 37.62 35.44
N LEU A 50 -12.42 38.15 34.82
CA LEU A 50 -13.17 39.26 35.43
C LEU A 50 -14.08 38.73 36.55
N ARG A 51 -13.63 39.00 37.74
CA ARG A 51 -14.37 38.84 39.00
C ARG A 51 -15.30 40.04 39.14
N VAL A 52 -16.60 39.89 38.89
CA VAL A 52 -17.61 40.88 39.25
C VAL A 52 -18.12 40.56 40.65
N VAL A 53 -17.80 41.43 41.56
CA VAL A 53 -18.39 41.48 42.90
C VAL A 53 -19.76 42.16 42.78
N GLY A 54 -20.82 41.43 43.14
CA GLY A 54 -22.16 41.93 43.15
C GLY A 54 -22.43 42.68 44.44
N ASP A 55 -23.18 43.75 44.36
CA ASP A 55 -23.94 44.27 45.49
C ASP A 55 -25.41 44.47 45.07
N GLY A 56 -26.28 44.09 45.95
CA GLY A 56 -27.70 43.87 45.67
C GLY A 56 -28.53 45.12 45.70
N SER A 57 -29.65 45.06 45.06
CA SER A 57 -30.95 45.49 45.60
C SER A 57 -32.03 45.63 44.49
N HIS A 58 -33.08 44.87 44.66
CA HIS A 58 -34.48 45.14 44.32
C HIS A 58 -34.94 45.51 42.87
N ARG A 59 -35.77 44.69 42.34
CA ARG A 59 -37.21 44.86 41.87
C ARG A 59 -37.50 44.16 40.57
N ASN A 60 -38.54 43.33 40.66
CA ASN A 60 -39.41 42.74 39.66
C ASN A 60 -39.44 43.44 38.32
N SER A 61 -39.00 42.72 37.27
CA SER A 61 -39.51 42.90 35.93
C SER A 61 -39.39 41.56 35.17
N LEU A 62 -40.43 41.12 34.55
CA LEU A 62 -40.58 39.90 33.78
C LEU A 62 -39.43 39.66 32.80
N PRO A 63 -38.85 38.45 32.72
CA PRO A 63 -37.91 38.13 31.66
C PRO A 63 -38.66 37.99 30.34
N GLY A 64 -38.61 39.05 29.55
CA GLY A 64 -38.87 38.94 28.12
C GLY A 64 -37.88 37.95 27.52
N LEU A 65 -38.35 36.78 27.10
CA LEU A 65 -37.59 35.84 26.28
C LEU A 65 -37.28 36.54 24.97
N CYS A 66 -36.13 37.23 24.90
CA CYS A 66 -35.48 37.49 23.62
C CYS A 66 -34.93 36.15 23.12
N ARG A 67 -35.77 35.35 22.51
CA ARG A 67 -35.35 34.33 21.56
C ARG A 67 -34.79 35.08 20.35
N GLY A 68 -33.50 35.42 20.44
CA GLY A 68 -32.74 35.76 19.25
C GLY A 68 -32.68 34.51 18.36
N PRO A 69 -32.84 34.66 17.05
CA PRO A 69 -32.62 33.57 16.13
C PRO A 69 -31.10 33.34 16.00
N TRP A 70 -30.53 32.65 17.01
CA TRP A 70 -29.26 31.99 16.85
C TRP A 70 -29.54 30.64 16.21
N ASP A 71 -30.31 30.69 15.10
CA ASP A 71 -30.40 29.57 14.20
C ASP A 71 -29.01 29.32 13.67
N HIS A 72 -28.40 28.33 14.28
CA HIS A 72 -27.40 27.43 13.76
C HIS A 72 -27.09 27.65 12.29
N LEU A 73 -26.20 28.56 11.97
CA LEU A 73 -25.35 28.44 10.80
C LEU A 73 -24.35 27.32 11.09
N GLN A 74 -24.85 26.11 11.33
CA GLN A 74 -24.04 24.93 11.07
C GLN A 74 -23.83 24.97 9.56
N ALA A 75 -22.67 25.42 9.14
CA ALA A 75 -22.21 25.21 7.79
C ALA A 75 -22.41 23.70 7.54
N GLU A 76 -23.37 23.36 6.69
CA GLU A 76 -23.68 21.96 6.35
C GLU A 76 -22.39 21.40 5.75
N VAL A 77 -21.68 20.62 6.55
CA VAL A 77 -20.40 20.02 6.15
C VAL A 77 -20.77 18.93 5.15
N VAL A 78 -20.43 19.19 3.88
CA VAL A 78 -20.62 18.20 2.82
C VAL A 78 -19.68 17.02 3.08
N PRO A 79 -20.20 15.79 3.30
CA PRO A 79 -19.37 14.65 3.65
C PRO A 79 -18.31 14.36 2.58
N LYS A 80 -17.11 14.00 3.01
CA LYS A 80 -16.04 13.57 2.14
C LYS A 80 -16.41 12.26 1.44
N PRO A 81 -16.22 12.13 0.09
CA PRO A 81 -16.53 10.89 -0.62
C PRO A 81 -15.46 9.82 -0.37
N SER A 82 -15.79 8.59 -0.73
CA SER A 82 -14.87 7.46 -0.78
C SER A 82 -14.62 7.03 -2.22
N ILE A 83 -13.40 6.59 -2.54
CA ILE A 83 -12.98 6.10 -3.85
C ILE A 83 -12.38 4.69 -3.72
N TRP A 84 -12.69 3.81 -4.68
CA TRP A 84 -12.07 2.48 -4.80
C TRP A 84 -12.06 2.01 -6.24
N ALA A 85 -11.23 1.01 -6.56
CA ALA A 85 -11.15 0.38 -7.88
C ALA A 85 -11.71 -1.06 -7.86
N LYS A 86 -12.30 -1.48 -8.98
CA LYS A 86 -12.67 -2.87 -9.24
C LYS A 86 -12.04 -3.34 -10.56
N PRO A 87 -11.38 -4.50 -10.59
CA PRO A 87 -11.30 -5.55 -9.57
C PRO A 87 -10.41 -5.20 -8.37
N GLY A 88 -9.50 -4.24 -8.50
CA GLY A 88 -8.58 -3.80 -7.44
C GLY A 88 -7.72 -2.63 -7.92
N PRO A 89 -6.90 -2.05 -7.03
CA PRO A 89 -6.05 -0.91 -7.37
C PRO A 89 -4.76 -1.29 -8.13
N MET A 90 -4.48 -2.58 -8.26
CA MET A 90 -3.38 -3.09 -9.08
C MET A 90 -3.94 -3.87 -10.26
N ILE A 91 -3.65 -3.45 -11.46
CA ILE A 91 -4.21 -3.98 -12.71
C ILE A 91 -3.12 -4.29 -13.72
N THR A 92 -3.35 -5.32 -14.52
CA THR A 92 -2.45 -5.66 -15.63
C THR A 92 -2.76 -4.75 -16.83
N ARG A 93 -1.73 -4.30 -17.53
CA ARG A 93 -1.85 -3.56 -18.79
C ARG A 93 -2.79 -4.28 -19.75
N GLY A 94 -3.71 -3.54 -20.36
CA GLY A 94 -4.74 -4.07 -21.26
C GLY A 94 -6.01 -4.55 -20.58
N SER A 95 -6.01 -4.71 -19.23
CA SER A 95 -7.20 -5.14 -18.50
C SER A 95 -8.13 -3.97 -18.19
N PRO A 96 -9.46 -4.19 -18.09
CA PRO A 96 -10.39 -3.17 -17.72
C PRO A 96 -10.31 -2.86 -16.21
N VAL A 97 -10.60 -1.60 -15.85
CA VAL A 97 -10.75 -1.16 -14.47
C VAL A 97 -11.86 -0.15 -14.35
N THR A 98 -12.59 -0.21 -13.25
CA THR A 98 -13.65 0.73 -12.92
C THR A 98 -13.33 1.41 -11.59
N LEU A 99 -13.17 2.72 -11.64
CA LEU A 99 -13.03 3.56 -10.43
C LEU A 99 -14.41 3.96 -9.96
N TRP A 100 -14.72 3.66 -8.72
CA TRP A 100 -15.98 3.99 -8.08
C TRP A 100 -15.78 5.14 -7.10
N CYS A 101 -16.70 6.10 -7.14
CA CYS A 101 -16.78 7.20 -6.19
C CYS A 101 -18.14 7.17 -5.51
N GLN A 102 -18.16 7.22 -4.18
CA GLN A 102 -19.39 7.25 -3.38
C GLN A 102 -19.40 8.49 -2.50
N GLY A 103 -20.45 9.28 -2.64
CA GLY A 103 -20.72 10.49 -1.86
C GLY A 103 -22.08 10.47 -1.20
N SER A 104 -22.76 11.62 -1.17
CA SER A 104 -24.10 11.78 -0.63
C SER A 104 -25.18 11.36 -1.62
N LEU A 105 -26.37 11.03 -1.10
CA LEU A 105 -27.60 10.82 -1.90
C LEU A 105 -28.03 12.07 -2.67
N GLN A 106 -27.59 13.26 -2.27
CA GLN A 106 -27.88 14.55 -2.92
C GLN A 106 -26.85 14.93 -3.99
N ALA A 107 -25.96 14.01 -4.37
CA ALA A 107 -24.96 14.29 -5.38
C ALA A 107 -25.58 14.42 -6.77
N THR A 108 -25.30 15.53 -7.43
CA THR A 108 -25.75 15.87 -8.80
C THR A 108 -24.69 15.56 -9.85
N ALA A 109 -23.42 15.64 -9.48
CA ALA A 109 -22.31 15.33 -10.35
C ALA A 109 -21.11 14.84 -9.52
N TYR A 110 -20.29 14.02 -10.13
CA TYR A 110 -19.02 13.54 -9.56
C TYR A 110 -17.85 13.95 -10.44
N THR A 111 -16.78 14.39 -9.82
CA THR A 111 -15.53 14.76 -10.48
C THR A 111 -14.41 13.83 -10.04
N LEU A 112 -13.62 13.36 -11.00
CA LEU A 112 -12.43 12.57 -10.78
C LEU A 112 -11.20 13.44 -11.06
N TYR A 113 -10.28 13.49 -10.13
CA TYR A 113 -9.00 14.20 -10.23
C TYR A 113 -7.88 13.19 -10.35
N ARG A 114 -6.80 13.61 -10.98
CA ARG A 114 -5.61 12.79 -11.15
C ARG A 114 -4.36 13.57 -10.76
N GLU A 115 -3.39 12.90 -10.12
CA GLU A 115 -2.10 13.47 -9.71
C GLU A 115 -2.24 14.76 -8.88
N ARG A 116 -3.31 14.85 -8.07
CA ARG A 116 -3.63 16.05 -7.27
C ARG A 116 -3.76 17.33 -8.09
N ALA A 117 -3.98 17.20 -9.39
CA ALA A 117 -4.19 18.36 -10.25
C ALA A 117 -5.35 19.24 -9.72
N PRO A 118 -5.28 20.56 -9.87
CA PRO A 118 -6.37 21.45 -9.47
C PRO A 118 -7.61 21.23 -10.34
N GLU A 119 -7.42 20.95 -11.63
CA GLU A 119 -8.49 20.74 -12.59
C GLU A 119 -8.97 19.27 -12.58
N PRO A 120 -10.28 19.04 -12.71
CA PRO A 120 -10.82 17.70 -12.83
C PRO A 120 -10.36 17.02 -14.12
N TRP A 121 -9.98 15.74 -14.02
CA TRP A 121 -9.68 14.92 -15.19
C TRP A 121 -10.96 14.57 -15.97
N VAL A 122 -12.02 14.23 -15.25
CA VAL A 122 -13.34 13.94 -15.84
C VAL A 122 -14.46 14.26 -14.86
N THR A 123 -15.56 14.79 -15.37
CA THR A 123 -16.79 15.05 -14.60
C THR A 123 -17.94 14.23 -15.19
N ARG A 124 -18.71 13.60 -14.33
CA ARG A 124 -19.90 12.83 -14.70
C ARG A 124 -21.13 13.35 -13.97
N ILE A 125 -22.11 13.81 -14.72
CA ILE A 125 -23.41 14.23 -14.18
C ILE A 125 -24.24 12.98 -13.85
N THR A 126 -24.92 12.98 -12.71
CA THR A 126 -25.83 11.91 -12.27
C THR A 126 -27.26 12.40 -12.33
N PRO A 127 -28.01 12.05 -13.36
CA PRO A 127 -29.35 12.63 -13.60
C PRO A 127 -30.39 12.28 -12.52
N ASN A 128 -30.19 11.24 -11.72
CA ASN A 128 -31.14 10.74 -10.74
C ASN A 128 -30.60 10.72 -9.30
N PHE A 129 -29.80 11.73 -8.91
CA PHE A 129 -29.26 11.82 -7.54
C PHE A 129 -28.71 10.50 -7.02
N SER A 130 -27.66 10.02 -7.62
CA SER A 130 -27.06 8.76 -7.21
C SER A 130 -25.98 8.98 -6.14
N SER A 131 -26.03 8.21 -5.05
CA SER A 131 -25.00 8.23 -4.01
C SER A 131 -23.62 7.76 -4.48
N LYS A 132 -23.53 7.18 -5.67
CA LYS A 132 -22.27 6.69 -6.24
C LYS A 132 -22.29 6.77 -7.76
N THR A 133 -21.08 6.88 -8.33
CA THR A 133 -20.85 6.78 -9.78
C THR A 133 -19.62 5.93 -10.06
N SER A 134 -19.44 5.60 -11.34
CA SER A 134 -18.28 4.84 -11.79
C SER A 134 -17.64 5.48 -13.01
N PHE A 135 -16.31 5.39 -13.07
CA PHE A 135 -15.50 5.81 -14.21
C PHE A 135 -14.81 4.56 -14.76
N HIS A 136 -15.17 4.18 -15.97
CA HIS A 136 -14.72 2.95 -16.59
C HIS A 136 -13.57 3.22 -17.55
N ILE A 137 -12.52 2.41 -17.46
CA ILE A 137 -11.38 2.36 -18.36
C ILE A 137 -11.37 0.96 -18.95
N GLU A 138 -11.71 0.80 -20.23
CA GLU A 138 -11.85 -0.49 -20.89
C GLU A 138 -10.53 -1.23 -21.06
N SER A 139 -9.48 -0.49 -21.41
CA SER A 139 -8.13 -1.03 -21.59
C SER A 139 -7.12 -0.15 -20.89
N SER A 140 -6.56 -0.68 -19.80
CA SER A 140 -5.56 0.05 -19.03
C SER A 140 -4.23 0.13 -19.78
N SER A 141 -3.59 1.29 -19.70
CA SER A 141 -2.24 1.54 -20.20
C SER A 141 -1.37 2.12 -19.09
N SER A 142 -0.07 2.19 -19.34
CA SER A 142 0.87 2.83 -18.43
C SER A 142 0.47 4.25 -18.04
N GLN A 143 -0.20 4.98 -18.94
CA GLN A 143 -0.67 6.33 -18.69
C GLN A 143 -1.79 6.41 -17.65
N HIS A 144 -2.51 5.33 -17.39
CA HIS A 144 -3.56 5.30 -16.37
C HIS A 144 -3.03 5.05 -14.95
N ALA A 145 -1.75 4.69 -14.81
CA ALA A 145 -1.13 4.57 -13.49
C ALA A 145 -1.02 5.93 -12.82
N GLY A 146 -1.34 6.03 -11.53
CA GLY A 146 -1.23 7.28 -10.79
C GLY A 146 -2.20 7.40 -9.61
N LEU A 147 -2.21 8.57 -8.98
CA LEU A 147 -3.10 8.90 -7.87
C LEU A 147 -4.42 9.45 -8.38
N TYR A 148 -5.52 8.94 -7.84
CA TYR A 148 -6.87 9.38 -8.15
C TYR A 148 -7.59 9.85 -6.88
N GLU A 149 -8.31 10.94 -6.98
CA GLU A 149 -9.18 11.47 -5.95
C GLU A 149 -10.51 11.81 -6.58
N CYS A 150 -11.62 11.72 -5.85
CA CYS A 150 -12.90 12.17 -6.34
C CYS A 150 -13.55 13.17 -5.40
N ALA A 151 -14.45 13.98 -5.96
CA ALA A 151 -15.33 14.88 -5.25
C ALA A 151 -16.72 14.85 -5.90
N TYR A 152 -17.72 15.42 -5.25
CA TYR A 152 -19.07 15.53 -5.83
C TYR A 152 -19.67 16.90 -5.55
N TYR A 153 -20.58 17.30 -6.42
CA TYR A 153 -21.41 18.49 -6.25
C TYR A 153 -22.77 18.10 -5.65
N THR A 154 -23.23 18.89 -4.70
CA THR A 154 -24.57 18.79 -4.14
C THR A 154 -25.61 19.54 -5.00
N THR A 155 -26.90 19.39 -4.67
CA THR A 155 -28.01 20.15 -5.27
C THR A 155 -27.83 21.67 -5.12
N GLU A 156 -27.16 22.12 -4.07
CA GLU A 156 -26.85 23.52 -3.82
C GLU A 156 -25.59 24.01 -4.54
N HIS A 157 -25.07 23.25 -5.49
CA HIS A 157 -23.82 23.51 -6.21
C HIS A 157 -22.58 23.60 -5.30
N LYS A 158 -22.62 23.10 -4.09
CA LYS A 158 -21.47 22.99 -3.20
C LYS A 158 -20.61 21.81 -3.60
N LEU A 159 -19.30 22.01 -3.70
CA LEU A 159 -18.33 20.94 -3.93
C LEU A 159 -17.90 20.35 -2.61
N SER A 160 -17.88 19.02 -2.50
CA SER A 160 -17.32 18.31 -1.35
C SER A 160 -15.80 18.46 -1.27
N GLU A 161 -15.21 18.13 -0.13
CA GLU A 161 -13.79 17.83 -0.07
C GLU A 161 -13.45 16.65 -0.99
N ARG A 162 -12.18 16.55 -1.39
CA ARG A 162 -11.70 15.39 -2.15
C ARG A 162 -11.61 14.16 -1.26
N SER A 163 -11.82 13.00 -1.85
CA SER A 163 -11.62 11.71 -1.20
C SER A 163 -10.17 11.52 -0.73
N ASP A 164 -9.94 10.50 0.10
CA ASP A 164 -8.60 9.98 0.26
C ASP A 164 -8.06 9.48 -1.10
N PRO A 165 -6.75 9.61 -1.35
CA PRO A 165 -6.19 9.24 -2.64
C PRO A 165 -6.19 7.73 -2.84
N LEU A 166 -6.57 7.30 -4.04
CA LEU A 166 -6.45 5.93 -4.53
C LEU A 166 -5.24 5.84 -5.46
N LEU A 167 -4.26 5.03 -5.10
CA LEU A 167 -3.14 4.72 -5.99
C LEU A 167 -3.53 3.59 -6.94
N LEU A 168 -3.58 3.88 -8.24
CA LEU A 168 -3.77 2.88 -9.29
C LEU A 168 -2.41 2.49 -9.86
N VAL A 169 -2.06 1.22 -9.73
CA VAL A 169 -0.82 0.64 -10.25
C VAL A 169 -1.12 -0.15 -11.51
N VAL A 170 -0.35 0.08 -12.58
CA VAL A 170 -0.42 -0.70 -13.81
C VAL A 170 0.80 -1.60 -13.92
N THR A 171 0.57 -2.92 -13.97
CA THR A 171 1.60 -3.94 -14.09
C THR A 171 1.76 -4.41 -15.55
N GLY A 172 2.85 -5.09 -15.86
CA GLY A 172 3.10 -5.60 -17.21
C GLY A 172 3.67 -4.55 -18.16
N VAL A 173 4.33 -3.53 -17.65
CA VAL A 173 4.94 -2.47 -18.47
C VAL A 173 6.35 -2.87 -18.91
N ASP A 174 7.16 -3.40 -18.00
CA ASP A 174 8.55 -3.78 -18.23
C ASP A 174 8.75 -5.30 -18.05
N ARG A 175 9.97 -5.79 -18.34
CA ARG A 175 10.32 -7.20 -18.14
C ARG A 175 10.22 -7.62 -16.68
N ALA A 176 9.83 -8.89 -16.47
CA ALA A 176 9.75 -9.49 -15.16
C ALA A 176 11.14 -9.56 -14.48
N PRO A 177 11.25 -9.20 -13.20
CA PRO A 177 12.42 -9.51 -12.41
C PRO A 177 12.51 -11.00 -12.09
N SER A 178 13.67 -11.49 -11.69
CA SER A 178 13.81 -12.81 -11.09
C SER A 178 13.64 -12.74 -9.58
N LEU A 179 13.02 -13.79 -9.00
CA LEU A 179 12.82 -13.93 -7.56
C LEU A 179 13.44 -15.24 -7.08
N SER A 180 14.23 -15.17 -6.02
CA SER A 180 14.85 -16.34 -5.39
C SER A 180 14.81 -16.23 -3.87
N ALA A 181 14.87 -17.40 -3.20
CA ALA A 181 14.98 -17.47 -1.74
C ALA A 181 16.41 -17.85 -1.32
N GLN A 182 16.90 -17.24 -0.26
CA GLN A 182 18.21 -17.54 0.32
C GLN A 182 18.06 -17.79 1.82
N PRO A 183 18.59 -18.90 2.36
CA PRO A 183 19.35 -19.94 1.67
C PRO A 183 18.47 -20.91 0.85
N SER A 184 17.20 -21.08 1.18
CA SER A 184 16.28 -22.05 0.56
C SER A 184 14.84 -21.55 0.62
N PRO A 185 13.94 -21.95 -0.32
CA PRO A 185 12.51 -21.69 -0.22
C PRO A 185 11.80 -22.54 0.85
N VAL A 186 12.51 -23.53 1.40
CA VAL A 186 12.03 -24.37 2.51
C VAL A 186 12.89 -24.08 3.73
N VAL A 187 12.29 -23.58 4.80
CA VAL A 187 12.99 -23.14 6.02
C VAL A 187 12.30 -23.69 7.26
N ALA A 188 13.10 -24.08 8.26
CA ALA A 188 12.56 -24.47 9.57
C ALA A 188 11.90 -23.29 10.28
N SER A 189 10.83 -23.54 11.01
CA SER A 189 10.17 -22.55 11.87
C SER A 189 11.18 -21.92 12.84
N GLY A 190 11.12 -20.58 12.97
CA GLY A 190 12.10 -19.79 13.76
C GLY A 190 13.39 -19.45 13.03
N GLY A 191 13.65 -20.02 11.86
CA GLY A 191 14.81 -19.68 11.03
C GLY A 191 14.69 -18.29 10.38
N SER A 192 15.77 -17.86 9.75
CA SER A 192 15.81 -16.60 8.98
C SER A 192 16.10 -16.91 7.51
N MET A 193 15.43 -16.16 6.63
CA MET A 193 15.63 -16.24 5.19
C MET A 193 15.52 -14.86 4.56
N SER A 194 15.86 -14.76 3.30
CA SER A 194 15.66 -13.55 2.52
C SER A 194 15.11 -13.90 1.14
N LEU A 195 14.19 -13.07 0.65
CA LEU A 195 13.73 -13.08 -0.73
C LEU A 195 14.52 -12.06 -1.52
N VAL A 196 15.09 -12.48 -2.63
CA VAL A 196 16.00 -11.65 -3.44
C VAL A 196 15.38 -11.44 -4.81
N CYS A 197 15.07 -10.17 -5.12
CA CYS A 197 14.63 -9.74 -6.44
C CYS A 197 15.84 -9.22 -7.23
N ARG A 198 15.94 -9.56 -8.54
CA ARG A 198 16.98 -9.08 -9.44
C ARG A 198 16.39 -8.70 -10.80
N SER A 199 16.88 -7.60 -11.37
CA SER A 199 16.49 -7.15 -12.71
C SER A 199 17.63 -6.33 -13.34
N GLN A 200 17.68 -6.34 -14.67
CA GLN A 200 18.56 -5.44 -15.43
C GLN A 200 17.84 -4.11 -15.75
N ASP A 201 16.51 -4.14 -15.80
CA ASP A 201 15.69 -3.02 -16.27
C ASP A 201 15.13 -2.14 -15.11
N THR A 202 15.16 -2.63 -13.86
CA THR A 202 14.63 -1.89 -12.71
C THR A 202 15.61 -0.81 -12.27
N SER A 203 15.25 0.46 -12.45
CA SER A 203 16.02 1.62 -11.99
C SER A 203 15.46 2.27 -10.72
N GLY A 204 14.23 1.92 -10.36
CA GLY A 204 13.48 2.45 -9.20
C GLY A 204 13.40 1.44 -8.06
N THR A 205 12.20 1.04 -7.72
CA THR A 205 11.90 0.25 -6.52
C THR A 205 11.47 -1.17 -6.89
N PHE A 206 11.88 -2.15 -6.09
CA PHE A 206 11.30 -3.49 -6.13
C PHE A 206 10.13 -3.60 -5.17
N HIS A 207 9.08 -4.29 -5.61
CA HIS A 207 7.86 -4.52 -4.86
C HIS A 207 7.64 -6.02 -4.72
N LEU A 208 7.54 -6.49 -3.49
CA LEU A 208 7.31 -7.89 -3.16
C LEU A 208 5.88 -8.07 -2.65
N LEU A 209 5.12 -8.90 -3.33
CA LEU A 209 3.73 -9.23 -2.99
C LEU A 209 3.61 -10.69 -2.58
N LYS A 210 2.76 -10.93 -1.57
CA LYS A 210 2.27 -12.25 -1.22
C LYS A 210 0.90 -12.46 -1.85
N GLU A 211 0.73 -13.50 -2.64
CA GLU A 211 -0.56 -13.84 -3.27
C GLU A 211 -1.62 -14.19 -2.22
N GLY A 212 -2.82 -13.65 -2.38
CA GLY A 212 -3.93 -13.89 -1.45
C GLY A 212 -3.78 -13.26 -0.06
N GLY A 213 -2.72 -12.52 0.20
CA GLY A 213 -2.52 -11.75 1.43
C GLY A 213 -3.29 -10.43 1.40
N ALA A 214 -3.74 -9.98 2.56
CA ALA A 214 -4.31 -8.64 2.75
C ALA A 214 -3.23 -7.56 2.96
N ASP A 215 -1.98 -7.98 3.13
CA ASP A 215 -0.86 -7.08 3.42
C ASP A 215 -0.50 -6.24 2.19
N PRO A 216 -0.17 -4.96 2.40
CA PRO A 216 0.31 -4.11 1.31
C PRO A 216 1.64 -4.64 0.76
N PRO A 217 1.96 -4.33 -0.52
CA PRO A 217 3.24 -4.69 -1.10
C PRO A 217 4.41 -4.17 -0.27
N ARG A 218 5.37 -5.02 0.02
CA ARG A 218 6.65 -4.59 0.60
C ARG A 218 7.49 -3.97 -0.52
N HIS A 219 8.07 -2.83 -0.28
CA HIS A 219 8.90 -2.12 -1.26
C HIS A 219 10.33 -1.94 -0.73
N MET A 220 11.29 -1.99 -1.63
CA MET A 220 12.70 -1.78 -1.30
C MET A 220 13.46 -1.17 -2.48
N GLU A 221 14.29 -0.18 -2.19
CA GLU A 221 15.20 0.40 -3.18
C GLU A 221 16.29 -0.60 -3.58
N PRO A 222 16.66 -0.64 -4.85
CA PRO A 222 17.69 -1.55 -5.33
C PRO A 222 19.07 -1.13 -4.88
N GLN A 223 19.89 -2.11 -4.60
CA GLN A 223 21.32 -1.98 -4.56
C GLN A 223 21.88 -2.36 -5.93
N SER A 224 22.62 -1.46 -6.57
CA SER A 224 23.31 -1.78 -7.81
C SER A 224 24.44 -2.75 -7.53
N ARG A 225 24.44 -3.87 -8.25
CA ARG A 225 25.55 -4.85 -8.23
C ARG A 225 26.06 -5.02 -9.66
N SER A 226 27.37 -4.98 -9.83
CA SER A 226 28.02 -5.25 -11.09
C SER A 226 28.83 -6.54 -10.96
N ASN A 227 28.65 -7.44 -11.92
CA ASN A 227 29.54 -8.56 -12.17
C ASN A 227 30.37 -8.24 -13.41
N ALA A 228 31.40 -9.05 -13.71
CA ALA A 228 32.29 -8.84 -14.86
C ALA A 228 31.54 -8.77 -16.21
N GLU A 229 30.32 -9.32 -16.28
CA GLU A 229 29.55 -9.43 -17.52
C GLU A 229 28.33 -8.50 -17.59
N SER A 230 27.79 -8.04 -16.44
CA SER A 230 26.57 -7.20 -16.45
C SER A 230 26.36 -6.44 -15.14
N THR A 231 25.75 -5.27 -15.25
CA THR A 231 25.22 -4.53 -14.10
C THR A 231 23.75 -4.87 -13.92
N TYR A 232 23.33 -5.22 -12.71
CA TYR A 232 21.94 -5.50 -12.37
C TYR A 232 21.54 -4.83 -11.05
N ALA A 233 20.28 -4.51 -10.94
CA ALA A 233 19.67 -4.04 -9.71
C ALA A 233 19.22 -5.25 -8.86
N GLN A 234 19.43 -5.19 -7.56
CA GLN A 234 19.02 -6.23 -6.62
C GLN A 234 18.40 -5.61 -5.37
N ALA A 235 17.31 -6.20 -4.89
CA ALA A 235 16.75 -5.91 -3.57
C ALA A 235 16.64 -7.22 -2.75
N THR A 236 16.97 -7.13 -1.47
CA THR A 236 16.93 -8.27 -0.54
C THR A 236 15.92 -7.98 0.55
N PHE A 237 14.83 -8.74 0.58
CA PHE A 237 13.75 -8.62 1.54
C PHE A 237 13.96 -9.64 2.66
N PRO A 238 14.37 -9.23 3.86
CA PRO A 238 14.53 -10.16 4.98
C PRO A 238 13.16 -10.67 5.44
N VAL A 239 13.08 -11.96 5.70
CA VAL A 239 11.92 -12.65 6.26
C VAL A 239 12.40 -13.46 7.46
N GLY A 240 12.03 -13.02 8.67
CA GLY A 240 12.42 -13.75 9.87
C GLY A 240 12.06 -13.03 11.16
N PRO A 241 11.95 -13.75 12.27
CA PRO A 241 11.91 -15.21 12.35
C PRO A 241 10.70 -15.79 11.62
N VAL A 242 10.95 -16.87 10.86
CA VAL A 242 9.96 -17.47 9.97
C VAL A 242 8.94 -18.28 10.77
N ASN A 243 7.65 -18.07 10.47
CA ASN A 243 6.54 -18.82 11.05
C ASN A 243 5.52 -19.19 9.94
N SER A 244 4.47 -19.92 10.29
CA SER A 244 3.44 -20.36 9.34
C SER A 244 2.75 -19.22 8.58
N SER A 245 2.66 -18.02 9.15
CA SER A 245 2.05 -16.86 8.49
C SER A 245 2.87 -16.35 7.30
N HIS A 246 4.17 -16.65 7.24
CA HIS A 246 5.04 -16.26 6.12
C HIS A 246 4.95 -17.24 4.93
N GLY A 247 4.27 -18.40 5.09
CA GLY A 247 4.02 -19.36 4.01
C GLY A 247 3.16 -18.81 2.91
N GLY A 248 3.36 -19.34 1.69
CA GLY A 248 2.56 -18.94 0.54
C GLY A 248 3.40 -18.57 -0.66
N THR A 249 2.73 -18.08 -1.68
CA THR A 249 3.33 -17.71 -2.97
C THR A 249 3.68 -16.24 -2.98
N TYR A 250 4.88 -15.94 -3.42
CA TYR A 250 5.39 -14.56 -3.54
C TYR A 250 5.73 -14.25 -4.99
N ARG A 251 5.53 -12.99 -5.36
CA ARG A 251 5.97 -12.42 -6.64
C ARG A 251 6.68 -11.10 -6.43
N CYS A 252 7.67 -10.85 -7.26
CA CYS A 252 8.40 -9.60 -7.28
C CYS A 252 8.05 -8.80 -8.54
N TYR A 253 7.99 -7.49 -8.40
CA TYR A 253 7.82 -6.53 -9.48
C TYR A 253 8.91 -5.48 -9.37
N GLY A 254 9.27 -4.87 -10.48
CA GLY A 254 10.15 -3.72 -10.52
C GLY A 254 9.43 -2.48 -11.03
N SER A 255 9.86 -1.30 -10.61
CA SER A 255 9.38 -0.02 -11.16
C SER A 255 10.55 0.88 -11.51
N SER A 256 10.30 1.89 -12.32
CA SER A 256 11.26 2.94 -12.67
C SER A 256 11.15 4.10 -11.69
N ARG A 257 12.25 4.84 -11.46
CA ARG A 257 12.23 6.09 -10.66
C ARG A 257 11.37 7.18 -11.28
N SER A 258 11.33 7.24 -12.61
CA SER A 258 10.51 8.21 -13.34
C SER A 258 9.01 7.88 -13.32
N HIS A 259 8.68 6.60 -13.20
CA HIS A 259 7.31 6.10 -13.24
C HIS A 259 7.06 5.07 -12.12
N PRO A 260 6.98 5.51 -10.84
CA PRO A 260 6.93 4.59 -9.69
C PRO A 260 5.64 3.76 -9.63
N ASN A 261 4.59 4.18 -10.31
CA ASN A 261 3.29 3.52 -10.33
C ASN A 261 3.09 2.58 -11.53
N GLN A 262 4.09 2.50 -12.41
CA GLN A 262 4.15 1.56 -13.52
C GLN A 262 5.11 0.43 -13.15
N TRP A 263 4.58 -0.78 -13.07
CA TRP A 263 5.35 -1.94 -12.63
C TRP A 263 5.59 -2.92 -13.76
N SER A 264 6.65 -3.65 -13.67
CA SER A 264 7.03 -4.71 -14.58
C SER A 264 5.99 -5.85 -14.60
N HIS A 265 6.16 -6.80 -15.49
CA HIS A 265 5.56 -8.12 -15.36
C HIS A 265 5.95 -8.75 -14.01
N PRO A 266 5.09 -9.58 -13.42
CA PRO A 266 5.44 -10.33 -12.21
C PRO A 266 6.60 -11.30 -12.48
N SER A 267 7.44 -11.51 -11.48
CA SER A 267 8.37 -12.64 -11.49
C SER A 267 7.63 -13.98 -11.56
N ASP A 268 8.33 -15.03 -11.85
CA ASP A 268 7.85 -16.38 -11.59
C ASP A 268 7.41 -16.50 -10.12
N PRO A 269 6.36 -17.28 -9.84
CA PRO A 269 5.89 -17.48 -8.48
C PRO A 269 6.92 -18.27 -7.67
N LEU A 270 7.21 -17.78 -6.47
CA LEU A 270 8.06 -18.49 -5.52
C LEU A 270 7.22 -18.94 -4.32
N HIS A 271 7.10 -20.24 -4.13
CA HIS A 271 6.37 -20.79 -3.00
C HIS A 271 7.30 -20.99 -1.81
N LEU A 272 6.97 -20.37 -0.66
CA LEU A 272 7.66 -20.58 0.60
C LEU A 272 6.94 -21.64 1.41
N ALA A 273 7.69 -22.70 1.77
CA ALA A 273 7.22 -23.76 2.64
C ALA A 273 8.00 -23.77 3.95
N PHE A 274 7.32 -24.15 5.02
CA PHE A 274 7.95 -24.32 6.35
C PHE A 274 7.87 -25.74 6.78
N THR A 275 8.95 -26.16 7.43
CA THR A 275 8.99 -27.44 8.14
C THR A 275 8.91 -27.12 9.63
N ASP A 276 7.87 -27.62 10.28
CA ASP A 276 7.75 -27.57 11.72
C ASP A 276 8.30 -28.91 12.29
N TYR A 277 9.57 -28.83 12.71
CA TYR A 277 10.23 -30.02 13.30
C TYR A 277 9.85 -30.27 14.75
N THR A 278 9.02 -29.43 15.37
CA THR A 278 8.70 -29.55 16.79
C THR A 278 7.96 -30.85 17.07
N LEU A 279 6.95 -31.17 16.28
CA LEU A 279 6.19 -32.42 16.44
C LEU A 279 7.05 -33.65 16.10
N GLU A 280 7.82 -33.58 15.02
CA GLU A 280 8.69 -34.70 14.62
C GLU A 280 9.79 -34.95 15.64
N ASN A 281 10.40 -33.90 16.19
CA ASN A 281 11.40 -34.01 17.25
C ASN A 281 10.78 -34.53 18.55
N LEU A 282 9.55 -34.14 18.93
CA LEU A 282 8.84 -34.67 20.07
C LEU A 282 8.55 -36.16 19.91
N ILE A 283 8.13 -36.59 18.73
CA ILE A 283 7.91 -38.03 18.42
C ILE A 283 9.24 -38.79 18.53
N ARG A 284 10.32 -38.28 17.92
CA ARG A 284 11.64 -38.91 17.99
C ARG A 284 12.16 -39.01 19.43
N MET A 285 12.05 -37.96 20.22
CA MET A 285 12.44 -37.95 21.62
C MET A 285 11.57 -38.90 22.47
N GLY A 286 10.26 -38.92 22.22
CA GLY A 286 9.33 -39.83 22.88
C GLY A 286 9.66 -41.31 22.59
N MET A 287 9.94 -41.65 21.34
CA MET A 287 10.34 -43.00 20.93
C MET A 287 11.69 -43.41 21.53
N ALA A 288 12.68 -42.50 21.53
CA ALA A 288 13.98 -42.75 22.16
C ALA A 288 13.84 -42.99 23.68
N GLY A 289 13.01 -42.18 24.36
CA GLY A 289 12.70 -42.36 25.78
C GLY A 289 12.04 -43.70 26.06
N LEU A 290 11.07 -44.09 25.24
CA LEU A 290 10.39 -45.40 25.38
C LEU A 290 11.35 -46.57 25.21
N VAL A 291 12.25 -46.53 24.22
CA VAL A 291 13.29 -47.54 24.02
C VAL A 291 14.20 -47.64 25.24
N LEU A 292 14.63 -46.52 25.81
CA LEU A 292 15.45 -46.52 27.02
C LEU A 292 14.73 -47.11 28.23
N VAL A 293 13.45 -46.85 28.41
CA VAL A 293 12.63 -47.41 29.47
C VAL A 293 12.52 -48.94 29.30
N VAL A 294 12.19 -49.41 28.08
CA VAL A 294 12.11 -50.87 27.78
C VAL A 294 13.44 -51.57 28.06
N LEU A 295 14.55 -50.98 27.58
CA LEU A 295 15.89 -51.51 27.84
C LEU A 295 16.20 -51.54 29.34
N GLY A 296 15.85 -50.48 30.07
CA GLY A 296 16.03 -50.43 31.54
C GLY A 296 15.25 -51.52 32.25
N VAL A 297 13.98 -51.75 31.86
CA VAL A 297 13.15 -52.82 32.41
C VAL A 297 13.75 -54.23 32.11
N LEU A 298 14.19 -54.46 30.88
CA LEU A 298 14.80 -55.75 30.49
C LEU A 298 16.10 -55.99 31.26
N LEU A 299 16.95 -54.99 31.41
CA LEU A 299 18.19 -55.09 32.19
C LEU A 299 17.89 -55.31 33.68
N PHE A 300 16.88 -54.65 34.23
CA PHE A 300 16.45 -54.86 35.60
C PHE A 300 15.91 -56.34 35.82
N GLN A 301 15.10 -56.84 34.88
CA GLN A 301 14.60 -58.18 34.89
C GLN A 301 15.75 -59.22 34.77
N ALA A 302 16.72 -58.95 33.87
CA ALA A 302 17.89 -59.82 33.70
C ALA A 302 18.76 -59.87 34.95
N ARG A 303 18.90 -58.75 35.67
CA ARG A 303 19.65 -58.67 36.96
C ARG A 303 18.90 -59.44 38.10
N ASN A 304 17.58 -59.38 38.09
CA ASN A 304 16.75 -59.98 39.15
C ASN A 304 16.28 -61.37 38.86
N SER A 305 16.62 -61.94 37.70
CA SER A 305 16.39 -63.38 37.42
C SER A 305 17.47 -64.21 38.11
N PRO A 306 17.16 -64.96 39.24
CA PRO A 306 18.11 -65.83 39.82
C PRO A 306 18.39 -66.95 38.84
N GLY A 307 19.69 -67.18 38.55
CA GLY A 307 20.19 -68.15 37.57
C GLY A 307 19.63 -69.56 37.79
N ARG A 308 18.85 -70.06 36.83
CA ARG A 308 18.68 -71.48 36.60
C ARG A 308 19.80 -71.94 35.66
N ILE A 309 20.99 -72.02 36.24
CA ILE A 309 22.05 -72.83 35.64
C ILE A 309 22.44 -73.83 36.69
N HIS A 310 22.18 -75.00 36.40
CA HIS A 310 22.70 -76.28 36.85
C HIS A 310 21.58 -77.28 37.20
N ASP A 311 21.26 -78.09 36.22
CA ASP A 311 21.11 -79.53 36.48
C ASP A 311 20.88 -80.27 35.15
N ALA A 312 21.94 -80.47 34.39
CA ALA A 312 21.96 -81.44 33.31
C ALA A 312 23.42 -81.91 33.06
N ALA A 313 24.01 -82.52 34.10
CA ALA A 313 25.19 -83.32 33.90
C ALA A 313 25.35 -84.29 35.10
N ARG A 314 24.57 -85.38 35.12
CA ARG A 314 24.94 -86.61 35.72
C ARG A 314 23.79 -87.67 35.51
N THR A 315 23.91 -88.42 34.48
CA THR A 315 23.89 -89.88 34.43
C THR A 315 24.31 -90.34 33.06
#